data_314a674f5a6e1631f4efcc4fa2cf4aff
#
_entry.id   314a674f5a6e1631f4efcc4fa2cf4aff
#
_cell.length_a   1.000
_cell.length_b   1.000
_cell.length_c   1.000
_cell.angle_alpha   90.00
_cell.angle_beta   90.00
_cell.angle_gamma   90.00
#
_symmetry.space_group_name_H-M   'P 1'
#
loop_
_entity.id
_entity.type
_entity.pdbx_description
1 polymer ?
#
loop_
_entity_poly.entity_id
_entity_poly.type
_entity_poly.pdbx_seq_one_letter_code
_entity_poly.pdbx_strand_id
1 'polypeptide(L)'
;MHKIFGTKENVKYVDREGAYLIPVHNKQVGVVQTSKGYFFLGGGLENGESHIACIERECMEEAGCVVLVKDKICSAETYSKHPTIGYFHPIQTYYVGKVLSKVVTPVEKDHDFLWIECDKLKGKMFVEMQNWALEQVFGYISG
;
A
#
# COMPACT_ATOMS: atom_id res chain seq x y z
N MET A 1 -9.35 0.25 -12.63
CA MET A 1 -10.30 0.87 -11.69
C MET A 1 -9.59 1.94 -10.89
N HIS A 2 -10.19 3.10 -10.75
CA HIS A 2 -9.60 4.24 -10.06
C HIS A 2 -10.67 4.95 -9.23
N LYS A 3 -10.33 5.36 -8.03
CA LYS A 3 -11.27 6.09 -7.16
C LYS A 3 -10.63 7.34 -6.58
N ILE A 4 -11.42 8.42 -6.55
CA ILE A 4 -11.02 9.70 -5.95
C ILE A 4 -11.75 9.86 -4.62
N PHE A 5 -10.99 10.15 -3.57
CA PHE A 5 -11.49 10.41 -2.22
C PHE A 5 -11.34 11.89 -1.89
N GLY A 6 -12.28 12.42 -1.15
CA GLY A 6 -12.27 13.83 -0.76
C GLY A 6 -12.70 14.74 -1.91
N THR A 7 -12.63 16.02 -1.67
CA THR A 7 -13.02 17.03 -2.64
C THR A 7 -11.85 17.96 -2.92
N LYS A 8 -11.53 18.13 -4.19
CA LYS A 8 -10.45 19.02 -4.62
C LYS A 8 -10.91 20.47 -4.42
N GLU A 9 -10.13 21.22 -3.65
CA GLU A 9 -10.34 22.65 -3.46
C GLU A 9 -9.47 23.44 -4.43
N ASN A 10 -9.77 24.71 -4.60
CA ASN A 10 -8.99 25.61 -5.46
C ASN A 10 -7.74 26.11 -4.73
N VAL A 11 -6.84 25.17 -4.39
CA VAL A 11 -5.59 25.44 -3.68
C VAL A 11 -4.50 24.58 -4.30
N LYS A 12 -3.24 24.90 -3.98
CA LYS A 12 -2.11 24.10 -4.44
C LYS A 12 -1.90 22.91 -3.49
N TYR A 13 -1.90 21.71 -4.06
CA TYR A 13 -1.65 20.47 -3.32
C TYR A 13 -0.21 20.01 -3.49
N VAL A 14 0.32 19.37 -2.47
CA VAL A 14 1.56 18.60 -2.58
C VAL A 14 1.17 17.20 -3.08
N ASP A 15 1.57 16.88 -4.31
CA ASP A 15 1.31 15.58 -4.92
C ASP A 15 2.37 14.58 -4.48
N ARG A 16 1.92 13.36 -4.16
CA ARG A 16 2.84 12.28 -3.84
C ARG A 16 2.36 10.98 -4.47
N GLU A 17 3.07 10.54 -5.50
CA GLU A 17 2.80 9.26 -6.13
C GLU A 17 3.48 8.14 -5.35
N GLY A 18 2.75 7.04 -5.14
CA GLY A 18 3.27 5.86 -4.46
C GLY A 18 2.80 4.59 -5.12
N ALA A 19 3.50 3.50 -4.83
CA ALA A 19 3.17 2.17 -5.33
C ALA A 19 3.20 1.19 -4.18
N TYR A 20 2.20 0.30 -4.14
CA TYR A 20 1.97 -0.61 -3.02
C TYR A 20 1.71 -2.02 -3.50
N LEU A 21 2.19 -2.97 -2.72
CA LEU A 21 1.97 -4.39 -2.96
C LEU A 21 0.99 -4.95 -1.95
N ILE A 22 0.03 -5.71 -2.45
CA ILE A 22 -0.89 -6.49 -1.64
C ILE A 22 -0.51 -7.95 -1.87
N PRO A 23 0.38 -8.51 -1.02
CA PRO A 23 0.77 -9.92 -1.19
C PRO A 23 -0.36 -10.81 -0.71
N VAL A 24 -0.64 -11.85 -1.49
CA VAL A 24 -1.74 -12.79 -1.24
C VAL A 24 -1.20 -14.20 -1.12
N HIS A 25 -1.66 -14.92 -0.10
CA HIS A 25 -1.33 -16.33 0.09
C HIS A 25 -2.47 -17.02 0.87
N ASN A 26 -3.12 -18.03 0.26
CA ASN A 26 -4.16 -18.82 0.91
C ASN A 26 -5.25 -17.98 1.61
N LYS A 27 -5.83 -17.01 0.90
CA LYS A 27 -6.86 -16.09 1.41
C LYS A 27 -6.36 -15.14 2.50
N GLN A 28 -5.06 -15.15 2.76
CA GLN A 28 -4.42 -14.17 3.64
C GLN A 28 -3.77 -13.08 2.83
N VAL A 29 -3.72 -11.91 3.42
CA VAL A 29 -3.07 -10.73 2.85
C VAL A 29 -1.94 -10.31 3.77
N GLY A 30 -0.78 -10.02 3.18
CA GLY A 30 0.35 -9.47 3.92
C GLY A 30 0.19 -7.98 4.18
N VAL A 31 0.39 -7.58 5.41
CA VAL A 31 0.33 -6.17 5.82
C VAL A 31 1.46 -5.85 6.77
N VAL A 32 1.72 -4.57 6.92
CA VAL A 32 2.65 -4.04 7.92
C VAL A 32 1.83 -3.41 9.03
N GLN A 33 2.08 -3.82 10.26
CA GLN A 33 1.50 -3.19 11.44
C GLN A 33 2.50 -2.20 12.02
N THR A 34 2.05 -0.96 12.23
CA THR A 34 2.81 0.08 12.91
C THR A 34 2.02 0.54 14.13
N SER A 35 2.59 1.48 14.88
CA SER A 35 1.88 2.12 15.99
C SER A 35 0.59 2.83 15.55
N LYS A 36 0.47 3.17 14.27
CA LYS A 36 -0.72 3.84 13.71
C LYS A 36 -1.78 2.87 13.23
N GLY A 37 -1.43 1.64 12.87
CA GLY A 37 -2.37 0.66 12.34
C GLY A 37 -1.76 -0.18 11.21
N TYR A 38 -2.64 -0.73 10.35
CA TYR A 38 -2.23 -1.61 9.26
C TYR A 38 -2.05 -0.83 7.96
N PHE A 39 -0.99 -1.18 7.23
CA PHE A 39 -0.69 -0.60 5.91
C PHE A 39 -0.29 -1.71 4.94
N PHE A 40 -0.49 -1.51 3.65
CA PHE A 40 0.13 -2.37 2.64
C PHE A 40 1.61 -2.03 2.51
N LEU A 41 2.38 -2.98 1.97
CA LEU A 41 3.79 -2.79 1.69
C LEU A 41 3.96 -1.81 0.53
N GLY A 42 4.79 -0.81 0.71
CA GLY A 42 5.03 0.19 -0.32
C GLY A 42 5.27 1.56 0.24
N GLY A 43 5.27 2.55 -0.63
CA GLY A 43 5.50 3.93 -0.24
C GLY A 43 5.62 4.85 -1.44
N GLY A 44 6.11 6.06 -1.18
CA GLY A 44 6.29 7.06 -2.22
C GLY A 44 7.43 6.72 -3.16
N LEU A 45 7.25 7.03 -4.44
CA LEU A 45 8.30 6.88 -5.44
C LEU A 45 9.44 7.84 -5.19
N GLU A 46 10.65 7.36 -5.32
CA GLU A 46 11.83 8.22 -5.40
C GLU A 46 12.02 8.69 -6.85
N ASN A 47 12.78 9.74 -7.02
CA ASN A 47 12.98 10.37 -8.33
C ASN A 47 13.48 9.37 -9.38
N GLY A 48 12.74 9.23 -10.47
CA GLY A 48 13.05 8.32 -11.56
C GLY A 48 12.72 6.86 -11.30
N GLU A 49 12.10 6.54 -10.17
CA GLU A 49 11.79 5.18 -9.79
C GLU A 49 10.51 4.68 -10.47
N SER A 50 10.54 3.43 -10.99
CA SER A 50 9.33 2.78 -11.48
C SER A 50 8.49 2.28 -10.29
N HIS A 51 7.22 1.95 -10.54
CA HIS A 51 6.36 1.36 -9.51
C HIS A 51 6.96 0.07 -8.97
N ILE A 52 7.44 -0.80 -9.85
CA ILE A 52 8.00 -2.10 -9.43
C ILE A 52 9.26 -1.90 -8.60
N ALA A 53 10.16 -1.01 -9.03
CA ALA A 53 11.38 -0.71 -8.26
C ALA A 53 11.05 -0.13 -6.88
N CYS A 54 10.05 0.74 -6.80
CA CYS A 54 9.57 1.30 -5.54
C CYS A 54 9.08 0.20 -4.61
N ILE A 55 8.23 -0.69 -5.11
CA ILE A 55 7.69 -1.79 -4.32
C ILE A 55 8.81 -2.70 -3.82
N GLU A 56 9.75 -3.07 -4.70
CA GLU A 56 10.86 -3.94 -4.33
C GLU A 56 11.72 -3.31 -3.24
N ARG A 57 12.03 -2.03 -3.36
CA ARG A 57 12.81 -1.29 -2.37
C ARG A 57 12.07 -1.19 -1.04
N GLU A 58 10.81 -0.79 -1.08
CA GLU A 58 10.00 -0.61 0.13
C GLU A 58 9.77 -1.94 0.86
N CYS A 59 9.53 -3.04 0.13
CA CYS A 59 9.36 -4.34 0.74
C CYS A 59 10.63 -4.81 1.46
N MET A 60 11.80 -4.49 0.91
CA MET A 60 13.06 -4.79 1.57
C MET A 60 13.23 -3.94 2.84
N GLU A 61 12.93 -2.65 2.76
CA GLU A 61 13.06 -1.73 3.91
C GLU A 61 12.07 -2.06 5.03
N GLU A 62 10.82 -2.34 4.69
CA GLU A 62 9.74 -2.51 5.67
C GLU A 62 9.64 -3.93 6.23
N ALA A 63 9.92 -4.94 5.43
CA ALA A 63 9.71 -6.33 5.81
C ALA A 63 10.92 -7.24 5.56
N GLY A 64 11.99 -6.73 4.98
CA GLY A 64 13.18 -7.53 4.67
C GLY A 64 12.93 -8.64 3.67
N CYS A 65 11.96 -8.46 2.78
CA CYS A 65 11.47 -9.49 1.87
C CYS A 65 11.84 -9.21 0.42
N VAL A 66 12.06 -10.29 -0.33
CA VAL A 66 12.06 -10.27 -1.79
C VAL A 66 10.67 -10.66 -2.25
N VAL A 67 10.13 -9.89 -3.20
CA VAL A 67 8.75 -10.05 -3.65
C VAL A 67 8.68 -10.22 -5.17
N LEU A 68 7.57 -10.81 -5.63
CA LEU A 68 7.22 -10.86 -7.04
C LEU A 68 5.96 -10.02 -7.24
N VAL A 69 6.08 -8.93 -7.99
CA VAL A 69 4.94 -8.10 -8.35
C VAL A 69 4.25 -8.73 -9.55
N LYS A 70 2.92 -8.91 -9.46
CA LYS A 70 2.13 -9.52 -10.53
C LYS A 70 1.25 -8.47 -11.21
N ASP A 71 -0.04 -8.46 -10.88
CA ASP A 71 -1.02 -7.67 -11.61
C ASP A 71 -1.31 -6.33 -10.91
N LYS A 72 -1.45 -5.29 -11.71
CA LYS A 72 -2.01 -4.02 -11.23
C LYS A 72 -3.51 -4.23 -11.04
N ILE A 73 -4.02 -3.95 -9.85
CA ILE A 73 -5.43 -4.13 -9.53
C ILE A 73 -6.22 -2.83 -9.65
N CYS A 74 -5.72 -1.77 -9.03
CA CYS A 74 -6.45 -0.51 -8.96
C CYS A 74 -5.52 0.62 -8.57
N SER A 75 -6.07 1.83 -8.61
CA SER A 75 -5.39 3.02 -8.09
C SER A 75 -6.41 3.92 -7.40
N ALA A 76 -5.93 4.80 -6.55
CA ALA A 76 -6.77 5.76 -5.85
C ALA A 76 -5.99 7.01 -5.54
N GLU A 77 -6.70 8.10 -5.30
CA GLU A 77 -6.10 9.36 -4.89
C GLU A 77 -6.99 10.03 -3.86
N THR A 78 -6.40 10.81 -2.98
CA THR A 78 -7.12 11.54 -1.94
C THR A 78 -6.74 13.01 -1.97
N TYR A 79 -7.74 13.88 -1.92
CA TYR A 79 -7.53 15.31 -1.66
C TYR A 79 -7.80 15.55 -0.18
N SER A 80 -6.76 15.92 0.58
CA SER A 80 -6.85 16.03 2.03
C SER A 80 -6.00 17.18 2.56
N LYS A 81 -6.12 17.42 3.86
CA LYS A 81 -5.27 18.37 4.57
C LYS A 81 -4.50 17.61 5.64
N HIS A 82 -3.18 17.55 5.47
CA HIS A 82 -2.30 16.85 6.39
C HIS A 82 -1.83 17.81 7.49
N PRO A 83 -1.71 17.36 8.75
CA PRO A 83 -1.36 18.25 9.87
C PRO A 83 -0.03 18.99 9.70
N THR A 84 0.95 18.40 9.03
CA THR A 84 2.28 19.01 8.84
C THR A 84 2.54 19.46 7.41
N ILE A 85 2.03 18.73 6.41
CA ILE A 85 2.28 19.02 5.00
C ILE A 85 1.34 20.12 4.46
N GLY A 86 0.15 20.23 5.03
CA GLY A 86 -0.91 21.10 4.53
C GLY A 86 -1.79 20.38 3.52
N TYR A 87 -2.16 21.04 2.42
CA TYR A 87 -2.96 20.40 1.38
C TYR A 87 -2.15 19.32 0.69
N PHE A 88 -2.61 18.08 0.83
CA PHE A 88 -1.87 16.87 0.46
C PHE A 88 -2.69 16.00 -0.48
N HIS A 89 -2.05 15.54 -1.57
CA HIS A 89 -2.69 14.75 -2.61
C HIS A 89 -1.88 13.49 -2.89
N PRO A 90 -2.04 12.44 -2.07
CA PRO A 90 -1.41 11.15 -2.35
C PRO A 90 -2.15 10.43 -3.47
N ILE A 91 -1.38 9.83 -4.37
CA ILE A 91 -1.87 9.00 -5.48
C ILE A 91 -1.22 7.64 -5.30
N GLN A 92 -2.03 6.61 -5.07
CA GLN A 92 -1.53 5.26 -4.79
C GLN A 92 -1.99 4.27 -5.83
N THR A 93 -1.06 3.47 -6.33
CA THR A 93 -1.33 2.38 -7.28
C THR A 93 -1.05 1.07 -6.57
N TYR A 94 -1.97 0.11 -6.71
CA TYR A 94 -1.95 -1.15 -5.97
C TYR A 94 -1.76 -2.33 -6.90
N TYR A 95 -0.83 -3.20 -6.52
CA TYR A 95 -0.49 -4.41 -7.24
C TYR A 95 -0.68 -5.61 -6.32
N VAL A 96 -1.11 -6.75 -6.86
CA VAL A 96 -1.04 -8.02 -6.15
C VAL A 96 0.26 -8.71 -6.49
N GLY A 97 0.71 -9.57 -5.60
CA GLY A 97 1.94 -10.33 -5.82
C GLY A 97 2.20 -11.33 -4.71
N LYS A 98 3.43 -11.80 -4.64
CA LYS A 98 3.87 -12.82 -3.69
C LYS A 98 5.11 -12.39 -2.93
N VAL A 99 5.22 -12.84 -1.70
CA VAL A 99 6.48 -12.79 -0.96
C VAL A 99 7.25 -14.06 -1.31
N LEU A 100 8.44 -13.91 -1.86
CA LEU A 100 9.28 -15.03 -2.26
C LEU A 100 10.15 -15.53 -1.12
N SER A 101 10.78 -14.60 -0.40
CA SER A 101 11.65 -14.96 0.73
C SER A 101 11.88 -13.77 1.64
N LYS A 102 12.16 -14.05 2.90
CA LYS A 102 12.64 -13.07 3.86
C LYS A 102 14.16 -13.24 3.96
N VAL A 103 14.91 -12.19 3.63
CA VAL A 103 16.38 -12.31 3.49
C VAL A 103 17.17 -11.53 4.55
N VAL A 104 16.59 -10.47 5.11
CA VAL A 104 17.27 -9.64 6.10
C VAL A 104 16.29 -9.16 7.17
N THR A 105 16.83 -8.64 8.27
CA THR A 105 16.03 -7.94 9.27
C THR A 105 15.57 -6.61 8.68
N PRO A 106 14.29 -6.25 8.83
CA PRO A 106 13.78 -4.98 8.30
C PRO A 106 14.53 -3.78 8.87
N VAL A 107 14.72 -2.76 8.04
CA VAL A 107 15.35 -1.50 8.44
C VAL A 107 14.39 -0.69 9.30
N GLU A 108 13.09 -0.75 8.97
CA GLU A 108 12.03 -0.03 9.67
C GLU A 108 11.66 -0.74 10.97
N LYS A 109 12.01 -0.14 12.12
CA LYS A 109 11.86 -0.78 13.43
C LYS A 109 10.42 -0.84 13.95
N ASP A 110 9.56 0.08 13.53
CA ASP A 110 8.15 0.14 13.94
C ASP A 110 7.24 -0.59 12.95
N HIS A 111 7.79 -1.57 12.22
CA HIS A 111 7.06 -2.29 11.18
C HIS A 111 7.12 -3.79 11.44
N ASP A 112 5.95 -4.38 11.74
CA ASP A 112 5.80 -5.83 11.87
C ASP A 112 5.03 -6.36 10.67
N PHE A 113 5.63 -7.27 9.92
CA PHE A 113 4.97 -7.89 8.78
C PHE A 113 4.10 -9.05 9.26
N LEU A 114 2.80 -9.01 8.92
CA LEU A 114 1.81 -9.99 9.36
C LEU A 114 1.00 -10.50 8.18
N TRP A 115 0.60 -11.77 8.26
CA TRP A 115 -0.41 -12.35 7.37
C TRP A 115 -1.74 -12.39 8.10
N ILE A 116 -2.77 -11.77 7.53
CA ILE A 116 -4.11 -11.69 8.12
C ILE A 116 -5.13 -12.16 7.09
N GLU A 117 -6.09 -12.96 7.54
CA GLU A 117 -7.19 -13.37 6.67
C GLU A 117 -7.90 -12.14 6.11
N CYS A 118 -8.14 -12.15 4.80
CA CYS A 118 -8.71 -11.03 4.08
C CYS A 118 -10.03 -10.55 4.71
N ASP A 119 -10.90 -11.49 5.10
CA ASP A 119 -12.18 -11.17 5.74
C ASP A 119 -12.01 -10.43 7.07
N LYS A 120 -10.98 -10.78 7.84
CA LYS A 120 -10.71 -10.17 9.14
C LYS A 120 -10.07 -8.79 9.01
N LEU A 121 -9.43 -8.53 7.87
CA LEU A 121 -8.76 -7.26 7.63
C LEU A 121 -9.70 -6.19 7.07
N LYS A 122 -10.86 -6.58 6.60
CA LYS A 122 -11.82 -5.68 5.95
C LYS A 122 -12.14 -4.46 6.83
N GLY A 123 -11.95 -3.26 6.27
CA GLY A 123 -12.23 -2.00 6.96
C GLY A 123 -11.21 -1.61 8.03
N LYS A 124 -10.12 -2.36 8.17
CA LYS A 124 -9.16 -2.15 9.26
C LYS A 124 -7.85 -1.51 8.85
N MET A 125 -7.67 -1.18 7.57
CA MET A 125 -6.49 -0.45 7.14
C MET A 125 -6.56 0.98 7.69
N PHE A 126 -5.40 1.53 8.04
CA PHE A 126 -5.33 2.90 8.57
C PHE A 126 -5.75 3.94 7.52
N VAL A 127 -5.41 3.69 6.25
CA VAL A 127 -5.70 4.61 5.14
C VAL A 127 -6.97 4.14 4.42
N GLU A 128 -7.95 5.04 4.27
CA GLU A 128 -9.23 4.69 3.61
C GLU A 128 -9.06 4.19 2.18
N MET A 129 -8.14 4.78 1.42
CA MET A 129 -7.83 4.27 0.08
C MET A 129 -7.42 2.81 0.09
N GLN A 130 -6.70 2.39 1.14
CA GLN A 130 -6.24 1.02 1.25
C GLN A 130 -7.36 0.06 1.65
N ASN A 131 -8.35 0.52 2.42
CA ASN A 131 -9.55 -0.26 2.67
C ASN A 131 -10.31 -0.53 1.37
N TRP A 132 -10.46 0.49 0.54
CA TRP A 132 -11.10 0.34 -0.76
C TRP A 132 -10.30 -0.59 -1.67
N ALA A 133 -8.97 -0.45 -1.71
CA ALA A 133 -8.10 -1.32 -2.51
C ALA A 133 -8.23 -2.79 -2.08
N LEU A 134 -8.31 -3.04 -0.79
CA LEU A 134 -8.51 -4.39 -0.26
C LEU A 134 -9.80 -5.01 -0.78
N GLU A 135 -10.89 -4.24 -0.86
CA GLU A 135 -12.15 -4.72 -1.41
C GLU A 135 -12.01 -5.16 -2.87
N GLN A 136 -11.18 -4.44 -3.66
CA GLN A 136 -10.94 -4.81 -5.05
C GLN A 136 -10.19 -6.15 -5.18
N VAL A 137 -9.38 -6.48 -4.18
CA VAL A 137 -8.62 -7.73 -4.13
C VAL A 137 -9.50 -8.92 -3.75
N PHE A 138 -10.63 -8.72 -3.06
CA PHE A 138 -11.55 -9.81 -2.70
C PHE A 138 -11.98 -10.62 -3.91
N GLY A 139 -12.34 -9.97 -5.01
CA GLY A 139 -12.70 -10.65 -6.24
C GLY A 139 -11.56 -11.45 -6.84
N TYR A 140 -10.33 -10.96 -6.68
CA TYR A 140 -9.13 -11.64 -7.14
C TYR A 140 -8.82 -12.90 -6.31
N ILE A 141 -9.01 -12.81 -5.00
CA ILE A 141 -8.70 -13.90 -4.06
C ILE A 141 -9.74 -15.03 -4.16
N SER A 142 -11.02 -14.67 -4.25
CA SER A 142 -12.11 -15.63 -4.27
C SER A 142 -12.40 -16.21 -5.65
N GLY A 143 -11.79 -15.61 -6.67
CA GLY A 143 -11.94 -16.07 -8.07
C GLY A 143 -11.01 -17.26 -8.42
#